data_5840737b29d8b52bb0fd014cf5c76b4b
#
_entry.id   5840737b29d8b52bb0fd014cf5c76b4b
#
_cell.length_a   1.000
_cell.length_b   1.000
_cell.length_c   1.000
_cell.angle_alpha   90.00
_cell.angle_beta   90.00
_cell.angle_gamma   90.00
#
_symmetry.space_group_name_H-M   'P 1'
#
loop_
_entity.id
_entity.type
_entity.pdbx_description
1 polymer ?
#
loop_
_entity_poly.entity_id
_entity_poly.type
_entity_poly.pdbx_seq_one_letter_code
_entity_poly.pdbx_strand_id
1 'polypeptide(L)'
;NEFDNVLDLCDKASPYALTGSIFSSNEENIEKAYNKLRFTAGNFYINDKPTGAVVAQQPFGGARASGTNDKAGGPLNLLRWISPRSIKRNNLKIHDWKYPFMGEN
;
A
#
# COMPACT_ATOMS: atom_id res chain seq x y z
N ASN A 1 -25.14 -11.28 -6.23
CA ASN A 1 -26.08 -10.39 -6.90
C ASN A 1 -25.37 -9.67 -8.05
N GLU A 2 -26.06 -8.85 -8.82
CA GLU A 2 -25.51 -8.13 -9.98
C GLU A 2 -24.34 -7.21 -9.57
N PHE A 3 -24.45 -6.52 -8.43
CA PHE A 3 -23.39 -5.67 -7.91
C PHE A 3 -22.12 -6.47 -7.59
N ASP A 4 -22.22 -7.63 -7.00
CA ASP A 4 -21.06 -8.49 -6.73
C ASP A 4 -20.35 -8.91 -8.01
N ASN A 5 -21.11 -9.27 -9.05
CA ASN A 5 -20.56 -9.65 -10.34
C ASN A 5 -19.81 -8.48 -11.00
N VAL A 6 -20.33 -7.26 -10.87
CA VAL A 6 -19.65 -6.05 -11.36
C VAL A 6 -18.33 -5.81 -10.61
N LEU A 7 -18.32 -5.97 -9.28
CA LEU A 7 -17.09 -5.84 -8.51
C LEU A 7 -16.04 -6.89 -8.89
N ASP A 8 -16.46 -8.13 -9.12
CA ASP A 8 -15.58 -9.20 -9.62
C ASP A 8 -15.02 -8.90 -11.01
N LEU A 9 -15.85 -8.33 -11.87
CA LEU A 9 -15.42 -7.91 -13.20
C LEU A 9 -14.40 -6.77 -13.11
N CYS A 10 -14.66 -5.75 -12.28
CA CYS A 10 -13.72 -4.65 -12.05
C CYS A 10 -12.36 -5.14 -11.57
N ASP A 11 -12.32 -6.12 -10.67
CA ASP A 11 -11.07 -6.68 -10.15
C ASP A 11 -10.26 -7.43 -11.23
N LYS A 12 -10.94 -8.08 -12.17
CA LYS A 12 -10.34 -8.99 -13.16
C LYS A 12 -10.14 -8.38 -14.54
N ALA A 13 -10.84 -7.29 -14.87
CA ALA A 13 -10.89 -6.75 -16.23
C ALA A 13 -9.57 -6.15 -16.73
N SER A 14 -8.65 -5.80 -15.81
CA SER A 14 -7.39 -5.15 -16.18
C SER A 14 -6.24 -5.62 -15.29
N PRO A 15 -5.03 -5.79 -15.83
CA PRO A 15 -3.82 -6.01 -15.06
C PRO A 15 -3.33 -4.75 -14.34
N TYR A 16 -3.85 -3.58 -14.70
CA TYR A 16 -3.47 -2.30 -14.12
C TYR A 16 -4.28 -1.99 -12.85
N ALA A 17 -3.68 -1.23 -11.93
CA ALA A 17 -4.28 -0.83 -10.68
C ALA A 17 -3.80 0.58 -10.28
N LEU A 18 -4.04 1.56 -11.15
CA LEU A 18 -3.57 2.93 -10.93
C LEU A 18 -4.56 3.73 -10.10
N THR A 19 -5.70 4.03 -10.67
CA THR A 19 -6.77 4.79 -10.03
C THR A 19 -8.11 4.14 -10.26
N GLY A 20 -9.02 4.33 -9.31
CA GLY A 20 -10.40 3.90 -9.43
C GLY A 20 -11.30 4.75 -8.56
N SER A 21 -12.57 4.82 -8.89
CA SER A 21 -13.56 5.47 -8.04
C SER A 21 -14.88 4.70 -8.02
N ILE A 22 -15.62 4.88 -6.93
CA ILE A 22 -17.01 4.47 -6.82
C ILE A 22 -17.88 5.66 -6.45
N PHE A 23 -19.10 5.64 -6.94
CA PHE A 23 -20.13 6.62 -6.62
C PHE A 23 -21.34 5.88 -6.05
N SER A 24 -21.69 6.19 -4.81
CA SER A 24 -22.86 5.62 -4.15
C SER A 24 -23.27 6.50 -2.98
N SER A 25 -24.57 6.56 -2.71
CA SER A 25 -25.14 7.12 -1.48
C SER A 25 -25.44 6.05 -0.43
N ASN A 26 -25.20 4.77 -0.76
CA ASN A 26 -25.43 3.64 0.14
C ASN A 26 -24.11 3.20 0.76
N GLU A 27 -23.95 3.39 2.06
CA GLU A 27 -22.73 3.08 2.82
C GLU A 27 -22.37 1.58 2.76
N GLU A 28 -23.35 0.68 2.77
CA GLU A 28 -23.11 -0.76 2.66
C GLU A 28 -22.46 -1.12 1.31
N ASN A 29 -22.93 -0.50 0.22
CA ASN A 29 -22.32 -0.67 -1.09
C ASN A 29 -20.91 -0.07 -1.16
N ILE A 30 -20.67 1.07 -0.51
CA ILE A 30 -19.36 1.70 -0.41
C ILE A 30 -18.40 0.76 0.31
N GLU A 31 -18.77 0.28 1.49
CA GLU A 31 -17.94 -0.62 2.29
C GLU A 31 -17.63 -1.92 1.55
N LYS A 32 -18.65 -2.51 0.91
CA LYS A 32 -18.49 -3.71 0.11
C LYS A 32 -17.52 -3.52 -1.05
N ALA A 33 -17.68 -2.45 -1.81
CA ALA A 33 -16.77 -2.11 -2.90
C ALA A 33 -15.35 -1.80 -2.39
N TYR A 34 -15.22 -1.03 -1.32
CA TYR A 34 -13.94 -0.73 -0.67
C TYR A 34 -13.17 -2.00 -0.30
N ASN A 35 -13.84 -2.96 0.32
CA ASN A 35 -13.23 -4.22 0.72
C ASN A 35 -12.88 -5.11 -0.48
N LYS A 36 -13.78 -5.23 -1.44
CA LYS A 36 -13.60 -6.09 -2.60
C LYS A 36 -12.53 -5.57 -3.56
N LEU A 37 -12.49 -4.24 -3.76
CA LEU A 37 -11.61 -3.59 -4.72
C LEU A 37 -10.31 -3.05 -4.12
N ARG A 38 -9.94 -3.45 -2.90
CA ARG A 38 -8.77 -2.94 -2.16
C ARG A 38 -7.43 -3.02 -2.91
N PHE A 39 -7.31 -3.93 -3.86
CA PHE A 39 -6.09 -4.13 -4.64
C PHE A 39 -6.23 -3.75 -6.11
N THR A 40 -7.32 -3.08 -6.49
CA THR A 40 -7.59 -2.69 -7.88
C THR A 40 -7.15 -1.27 -8.22
N ALA A 41 -6.79 -0.48 -7.23
CA ALA A 41 -6.33 0.90 -7.44
C ALA A 41 -5.35 1.31 -6.35
N GLY A 42 -4.24 1.92 -6.74
CA GLY A 42 -3.32 2.56 -5.80
C GLY A 42 -3.92 3.82 -5.19
N ASN A 43 -4.68 4.59 -5.99
CA ASN A 43 -5.49 5.69 -5.52
C ASN A 43 -6.97 5.36 -5.73
N PHE A 44 -7.68 5.16 -4.64
CA PHE A 44 -9.09 4.79 -4.62
C PHE A 44 -9.92 5.96 -4.10
N TYR A 45 -10.95 6.34 -4.85
CA TYR A 45 -11.78 7.51 -4.57
C TYR A 45 -13.22 7.08 -4.30
N ILE A 46 -13.84 7.72 -3.31
CA ILE A 46 -15.25 7.49 -2.97
C ILE A 46 -15.99 8.80 -3.18
N ASN A 47 -16.99 8.78 -4.07
CA ASN A 47 -17.79 9.94 -4.44
C ASN A 47 -16.95 11.13 -4.96
N ASP A 48 -15.79 10.82 -5.55
CA ASP A 48 -14.91 11.81 -6.16
C ASP A 48 -14.31 11.26 -7.45
N LYS A 49 -13.79 12.15 -8.29
CA LYS A 49 -13.18 11.79 -9.57
C LYS A 49 -11.82 11.10 -9.36
N PRO A 50 -11.49 10.07 -10.14
CA PRO A 50 -10.25 9.31 -9.99
C PRO A 50 -9.05 9.98 -10.67
N THR A 51 -8.98 11.31 -10.70
CA THR A 51 -7.94 12.09 -11.38
C THR A 51 -7.58 13.35 -10.61
N GLY A 52 -6.42 13.94 -10.93
CA GLY A 52 -6.01 15.20 -10.33
C GLY A 52 -5.54 15.07 -8.88
N ALA A 53 -4.78 14.03 -8.59
CA ALA A 53 -4.16 13.87 -7.28
C ALA A 53 -3.29 15.08 -6.91
N VAL A 54 -3.48 15.59 -5.70
CA VAL A 54 -2.76 16.75 -5.18
C VAL A 54 -1.60 16.28 -4.32
N VAL A 55 -0.40 16.81 -4.58
CA VAL A 55 0.82 16.49 -3.82
C VAL A 55 0.59 16.67 -2.32
N ALA A 56 1.05 15.75 -1.53
CA ALA A 56 0.89 15.66 -0.08
C ALA A 56 -0.55 15.41 0.44
N GLN A 57 -1.57 15.54 -0.39
CA GLN A 57 -2.96 15.21 -0.03
C GLN A 57 -3.34 13.80 -0.51
N GLN A 58 -3.02 13.47 -1.76
CA GLN A 58 -3.22 12.15 -2.33
C GLN A 58 -1.91 11.68 -2.96
N PRO A 59 -0.97 11.14 -2.17
CA PRO A 59 0.24 10.55 -2.71
C PRO A 59 -0.09 9.53 -3.80
N PHE A 60 0.52 9.69 -4.98
CA PHE A 60 0.11 9.03 -6.20
C PHE A 60 0.99 7.83 -6.54
N GLY A 61 0.35 6.72 -6.85
CA GLY A 61 1.03 5.52 -7.31
C GLY A 61 0.06 4.38 -7.53
N GLY A 62 0.43 3.46 -8.41
CA GLY A 62 -0.36 2.30 -8.78
C GLY A 62 0.33 0.98 -8.42
N ALA A 63 -0.48 -0.02 -8.18
CA ALA A 63 -0.07 -1.41 -7.95
C ALA A 63 -0.21 -2.26 -9.22
N ARG A 64 0.00 -3.56 -9.13
CA ARG A 64 -0.04 -4.51 -10.24
C ARG A 64 0.83 -4.02 -11.40
N ALA A 65 0.35 -4.06 -12.64
CA ALA A 65 1.07 -3.57 -13.81
C ALA A 65 1.20 -2.03 -13.89
N SER A 66 0.58 -1.29 -12.98
CA SER A 66 0.70 0.18 -12.90
C SER A 66 1.94 0.67 -12.16
N GLY A 67 2.73 -0.21 -11.55
CA GLY A 67 4.00 0.17 -10.93
C GLY A 67 4.18 -0.37 -9.52
N THR A 68 5.10 0.23 -8.80
CA THR A 68 5.54 -0.22 -7.47
C THR A 68 4.77 0.41 -6.31
N ASN A 69 3.81 1.28 -6.62
CA ASN A 69 2.98 1.98 -5.65
C ASN A 69 3.77 2.84 -4.63
N ASP A 70 4.84 3.47 -5.08
CA ASP A 70 5.76 4.23 -4.20
C ASP A 70 5.20 5.56 -3.68
N LYS A 71 3.98 5.92 -4.06
CA LYS A 71 3.28 7.09 -3.53
C LYS A 71 4.03 8.41 -3.72
N ALA A 72 4.28 8.77 -4.98
CA ALA A 72 4.87 10.06 -5.35
C ALA A 72 4.07 11.22 -4.73
N GLY A 73 4.80 12.20 -4.19
CA GLY A 73 4.20 13.32 -3.44
C GLY A 73 3.90 13.01 -1.97
N GLY A 74 4.36 11.88 -1.46
CA GLY A 74 4.28 11.52 -0.05
C GLY A 74 5.62 11.07 0.52
N PRO A 75 5.76 11.02 1.85
CA PRO A 75 7.03 10.66 2.51
C PRO A 75 7.49 9.23 2.22
N LEU A 76 6.56 8.31 1.92
CA LEU A 76 6.91 6.93 1.60
C LEU A 76 7.75 6.81 0.32
N ASN A 77 7.58 7.73 -0.62
CA ASN A 77 8.40 7.76 -1.85
C ASN A 77 9.89 7.96 -1.54
N LEU A 78 10.21 8.67 -0.48
CA LEU A 78 11.60 8.95 -0.08
C LEU A 78 12.38 7.68 0.26
N LEU A 79 11.72 6.60 0.68
CA LEU A 79 12.36 5.31 0.96
C LEU A 79 13.09 4.73 -0.26
N ARG A 80 12.67 5.10 -1.47
CA ARG A 80 13.34 4.69 -2.71
C ARG A 80 14.69 5.38 -2.95
N TRP A 81 14.93 6.49 -2.29
CA TRP A 81 16.09 7.35 -2.47
C TRP A 81 17.12 7.23 -1.36
N ILE A 82 16.86 6.41 -0.35
CA ILE A 82 17.74 6.19 0.78
C ILE A 82 18.25 4.75 0.82
N SER A 83 19.45 4.58 1.37
CA SER A 83 20.03 3.27 1.65
C SER A 83 20.26 3.15 3.17
N PRO A 84 19.32 2.55 3.90
CA PRO A 84 19.45 2.41 5.34
C PRO A 84 20.65 1.54 5.71
N ARG A 85 21.39 1.97 6.72
CA ARG A 85 22.51 1.21 7.29
C ARG A 85 22.31 1.02 8.78
N SER A 86 22.31 -0.23 9.22
CA SER A 86 22.31 -0.57 10.64
C SER A 86 23.73 -0.70 11.15
N ILE A 87 24.02 -0.08 12.29
CA ILE A 87 25.32 -0.14 12.95
C ILE A 87 25.11 -0.70 14.35
N LYS A 88 25.78 -1.82 14.65
CA LYS A 88 25.90 -2.34 16.01
C LYS A 88 27.33 -2.20 16.43
N ARG A 89 27.57 -1.44 17.51
CA ARG A 89 28.89 -1.30 18.12
C ARG A 89 28.86 -1.90 19.52
N ASN A 90 29.76 -2.83 19.77
CA ASN A 90 29.98 -3.36 21.11
C ASN A 90 31.22 -2.70 21.72
N ASN A 91 31.09 -2.09 22.90
CA ASN A 91 32.17 -1.45 23.63
C ASN A 91 32.81 -2.38 24.67
N LEU A 92 32.27 -3.58 24.84
CA LEU A 92 32.81 -4.59 25.74
C LEU A 92 33.67 -5.58 24.94
N LYS A 93 34.76 -6.07 25.58
CA LYS A 93 35.52 -7.19 25.02
C LYS A 93 34.65 -8.45 25.06
N ILE A 94 34.44 -9.04 23.91
CA ILE A 94 33.72 -10.30 23.80
C ILE A 94 34.72 -11.42 24.06
N HIS A 95 34.51 -12.16 25.13
CA HIS A 95 35.34 -13.32 25.53
C HIS A 95 34.66 -14.65 25.21
N ASP A 96 33.37 -14.61 24.90
CA ASP A 96 32.58 -15.80 24.58
C ASP A 96 31.73 -15.52 23.31
N TRP A 97 31.59 -16.55 22.48
CA TRP A 97 30.73 -16.51 21.30
C TRP A 97 29.25 -16.64 21.64
N LYS A 98 28.95 -17.17 22.86
CA LYS A 98 27.56 -17.34 23.32
C LYS A 98 26.97 -16.01 23.78
N TYR A 99 25.73 -15.80 23.42
CA TYR A 99 24.93 -14.76 24.03
C TYR A 99 24.48 -15.21 25.45
N PRO A 100 24.22 -14.26 26.38
CA PRO A 100 23.81 -14.61 27.76
C PRO A 100 22.62 -15.57 27.81
N PHE A 101 21.62 -15.41 26.94
CA PHE A 101 20.45 -16.29 26.88
C PHE A 101 20.75 -17.73 26.41
N MET A 102 21.93 -17.97 25.85
CA MET A 102 22.36 -19.31 25.41
C MET A 102 23.05 -20.12 26.53
N GLY A 103 23.30 -19.51 27.68
CA GLY A 103 24.05 -20.12 28.78
C GLY A 103 23.19 -20.61 29.95
N GLU A 104 21.90 -20.38 29.95
CA GLU A 104 20.98 -20.81 31.01
C GLU A 104 20.29 -22.11 30.61
N ASN A 105 20.75 -23.19 31.21
CA ASN A 105 20.00 -24.42 31.41
C ASN A 105 19.96 -24.72 32.90
#